data_e6ee94bb50d466747f22978a7a2ea407
#
_entry.id   e6ee94bb50d466747f22978a7a2ea407
#
_cell.length_a   1.000
_cell.length_b   1.000
_cell.length_c   1.000
_cell.angle_alpha   90.00
_cell.angle_beta   90.00
_cell.angle_gamma   90.00
#
_symmetry.space_group_name_H-M   'P 1'
#
loop_
_entity.id
_entity.type
_entity.pdbx_description
1 polymer ?
#
loop_
_entity_poly.entity_id
_entity_poly.type
_entity_poly.pdbx_seq_one_letter_code
_entity_poly.pdbx_strand_id
1 'polypeptide(L)'
;MVHIISITQDDDEVRLDRAIRRQFPSFKQGQLEKLLRQGRIRVDAQKVKAGTRVHSGQKIEFAFDVPSYLAEQGGHITDIAAPNISDSVKRKALRQLESWRIDETDEWMAINKPAGIAVQGGSGTNNHIDRLLQEGFGAERPKLVHRIDKDTSGILLLAKSQKSARDLTALFKEQAISKTYLAFCI
;
A
#
# COMPACT_ATOMS: atom_id res chain seq x y z
N MET A 1 1.06 -10.45 -27.24
CA MET A 1 1.84 -9.20 -27.06
C MET A 1 2.50 -9.28 -25.68
N VAL A 2 3.77 -8.92 -25.57
CA VAL A 2 4.46 -8.90 -24.25
C VAL A 2 4.22 -7.52 -23.63
N HIS A 3 3.75 -7.46 -22.39
CA HIS A 3 3.60 -6.21 -21.66
C HIS A 3 4.82 -6.05 -20.74
N ILE A 4 5.50 -4.90 -20.78
CA ILE A 4 6.73 -4.65 -20.01
C ILE A 4 6.55 -3.39 -19.18
N ILE A 5 6.89 -3.46 -17.90
CA ILE A 5 6.95 -2.31 -17.00
C ILE A 5 8.35 -2.19 -16.41
N SER A 6 8.85 -0.97 -16.29
CA SER A 6 10.14 -0.69 -15.65
C SER A 6 9.94 -0.31 -14.19
N ILE A 7 10.80 -0.83 -13.31
CA ILE A 7 10.83 -0.45 -11.91
C ILE A 7 11.44 0.93 -11.76
N THR A 8 10.69 1.83 -11.15
CA THR A 8 11.14 3.20 -10.86
C THR A 8 11.89 3.27 -9.53
N GLN A 9 12.51 4.41 -9.25
CA GLN A 9 13.17 4.66 -7.96
C GLN A 9 12.21 4.52 -6.75
N ASP A 10 10.92 4.81 -6.95
CA ASP A 10 9.90 4.68 -5.90
C ASP A 10 9.57 3.23 -5.55
N ASP A 11 9.87 2.28 -6.45
CA ASP A 11 9.67 0.86 -6.26
C ASP A 11 10.98 0.09 -5.96
N ASP A 12 12.08 0.82 -5.73
CA ASP A 12 13.37 0.21 -5.37
C ASP A 12 13.25 -0.54 -4.03
N GLU A 13 13.82 -1.75 -3.96
CA GLU A 13 13.73 -2.69 -2.83
C GLU A 13 12.31 -3.10 -2.41
N VAL A 14 11.30 -2.78 -3.20
CA VAL A 14 9.92 -3.22 -2.95
C VAL A 14 9.73 -4.67 -3.38
N ARG A 15 8.85 -5.40 -2.70
CA ARG A 15 8.48 -6.75 -3.12
C ARG A 15 7.77 -6.72 -4.47
N LEU A 16 8.09 -7.66 -5.35
CA LEU A 16 7.53 -7.78 -6.70
C LEU A 16 6.00 -7.79 -6.72
N ASP A 17 5.36 -8.55 -5.81
CA ASP A 17 3.90 -8.60 -5.72
C ASP A 17 3.28 -7.25 -5.37
N ARG A 18 3.97 -6.41 -4.60
CA ARG A 18 3.53 -5.05 -4.28
C ARG A 18 3.78 -4.10 -5.46
N ALA A 19 4.93 -4.16 -6.09
CA ALA A 19 5.24 -3.33 -7.26
C ALA A 19 4.22 -3.56 -8.39
N ILE A 20 3.90 -4.82 -8.69
CA ILE A 20 2.89 -5.16 -9.70
C ILE A 20 1.50 -4.63 -9.29
N ARG A 21 1.08 -4.82 -8.04
CA ARG A 21 -0.26 -4.38 -7.59
C ARG A 21 -0.40 -2.87 -7.42
N ARG A 22 0.68 -2.12 -7.35
CA ARG A 22 0.62 -0.66 -7.44
C ARG A 22 0.15 -0.20 -8.81
N GLN A 23 0.64 -0.84 -9.87
CA GLN A 23 0.26 -0.49 -11.24
C GLN A 23 -1.02 -1.20 -11.70
N PHE A 24 -1.27 -2.40 -11.16
CA PHE A 24 -2.42 -3.24 -11.52
C PHE A 24 -3.12 -3.77 -10.25
N PRO A 25 -3.92 -2.93 -9.56
CA PRO A 25 -4.57 -3.30 -8.30
C PRO A 25 -5.51 -4.51 -8.37
N SER A 26 -6.08 -4.76 -9.56
CA SER A 26 -6.99 -5.88 -9.82
C SER A 26 -6.34 -7.26 -9.69
N PHE A 27 -5.02 -7.37 -9.69
CA PHE A 27 -4.37 -8.66 -9.47
C PHE A 27 -4.59 -9.17 -8.04
N LYS A 28 -5.23 -10.34 -7.92
CA LYS A 28 -5.31 -11.07 -6.67
C LYS A 28 -3.98 -11.77 -6.36
N GLN A 29 -3.63 -11.88 -5.08
CA GLN A 29 -2.35 -12.50 -4.64
C GLN A 29 -2.14 -13.89 -5.27
N GLY A 30 -3.12 -14.77 -5.18
CA GLY A 30 -3.03 -16.12 -5.72
C GLY A 30 -2.87 -16.17 -7.24
N GLN A 31 -3.41 -15.19 -7.98
CA GLN A 31 -3.21 -15.07 -9.44
C GLN A 31 -1.76 -14.73 -9.76
N LEU A 32 -1.18 -13.74 -9.06
CA LEU A 32 0.23 -13.37 -9.24
C LEU A 32 1.17 -14.52 -8.93
N GLU A 33 0.96 -15.22 -7.82
CA GLU A 33 1.77 -16.38 -7.45
C GLU A 33 1.69 -17.50 -8.50
N LYS A 34 0.49 -17.76 -9.04
CA LYS A 34 0.30 -18.75 -10.12
C LYS A 34 1.05 -18.34 -11.39
N LEU A 35 0.93 -17.07 -11.83
CA LEU A 35 1.58 -16.56 -13.05
C LEU A 35 3.11 -16.55 -12.92
N LEU A 36 3.64 -16.16 -11.76
CA LEU A 36 5.07 -16.18 -11.45
C LEU A 36 5.61 -17.62 -11.46
N ARG A 37 4.90 -18.56 -10.81
CA ARG A 37 5.27 -19.99 -10.80
C ARG A 37 5.26 -20.58 -12.21
N GLN A 38 4.32 -20.19 -13.06
CA GLN A 38 4.25 -20.59 -14.47
C GLN A 38 5.31 -19.93 -15.34
N GLY A 39 6.04 -18.91 -14.84
CA GLY A 39 7.00 -18.14 -15.61
C GLY A 39 6.37 -17.22 -16.63
N ARG A 40 5.08 -16.92 -16.51
CA ARG A 40 4.35 -15.96 -17.35
C ARG A 40 4.61 -14.51 -16.93
N ILE A 41 5.15 -14.31 -15.73
CA ILE A 41 5.70 -13.03 -15.25
C ILE A 41 7.15 -13.31 -14.89
N ARG A 42 8.06 -12.44 -15.37
CA ARG A 42 9.50 -12.53 -15.15
C ARG A 42 10.07 -11.16 -14.79
N VAL A 43 11.25 -11.15 -14.19
CA VAL A 43 12.05 -9.95 -13.97
C VAL A 43 13.38 -10.13 -14.69
N ASP A 44 13.71 -9.24 -15.62
CA ASP A 44 14.91 -9.32 -16.47
C ASP A 44 15.05 -10.73 -17.10
N ALA A 45 13.97 -11.21 -17.71
CA ALA A 45 13.84 -12.54 -18.32
C ALA A 45 13.95 -13.74 -17.35
N GLN A 46 14.17 -13.53 -16.05
CA GLN A 46 14.35 -14.59 -15.03
C GLN A 46 13.06 -14.91 -14.30
N LYS A 47 12.86 -16.18 -13.93
CA LYS A 47 11.78 -16.61 -13.03
C LYS A 47 12.09 -16.18 -11.61
N VAL A 48 11.12 -15.53 -10.98
CA VAL A 48 11.22 -15.00 -9.61
C VAL A 48 9.99 -15.37 -8.78
N LYS A 49 10.12 -15.26 -7.45
CA LYS A 49 8.99 -15.46 -6.53
C LYS A 49 8.27 -14.12 -6.25
N ALA A 50 7.01 -14.18 -5.83
CA ALA A 50 6.20 -12.99 -5.49
C ALA A 50 6.86 -12.09 -4.42
N GLY A 51 7.56 -12.70 -3.47
CA GLY A 51 8.27 -11.99 -2.41
C GLY A 51 9.65 -11.45 -2.77
N THR A 52 10.17 -11.70 -3.98
CA THR A 52 11.46 -11.17 -4.43
C THR A 52 11.44 -9.66 -4.39
N ARG A 53 12.49 -9.03 -3.89
CA ARG A 53 12.67 -7.58 -3.98
C ARG A 53 13.16 -7.21 -5.37
N VAL A 54 12.57 -6.18 -5.93
CA VAL A 54 12.95 -5.62 -7.23
C VAL A 54 13.72 -4.34 -7.03
N HIS A 55 14.58 -4.01 -8.00
CA HIS A 55 15.44 -2.82 -7.94
C HIS A 55 15.14 -1.87 -9.09
N SER A 56 15.38 -0.59 -8.85
CA SER A 56 15.23 0.45 -9.88
C SER A 56 16.00 0.08 -11.14
N GLY A 57 15.37 0.28 -12.30
CA GLY A 57 15.91 -0.07 -13.62
C GLY A 57 15.61 -1.49 -14.08
N GLN A 58 15.19 -2.41 -13.22
CA GLN A 58 14.76 -3.74 -13.62
C GLN A 58 13.45 -3.69 -14.41
N LYS A 59 13.25 -4.70 -15.28
CA LYS A 59 12.05 -4.84 -16.12
C LYS A 59 11.21 -6.02 -15.66
N ILE A 60 9.92 -5.79 -15.43
CA ILE A 60 8.93 -6.84 -15.22
C ILE A 60 8.27 -7.13 -16.57
N GLU A 61 8.36 -8.37 -17.03
CA GLU A 61 7.86 -8.83 -18.31
C GLU A 61 6.66 -9.74 -18.09
N PHE A 62 5.55 -9.45 -18.77
CA PHE A 62 4.35 -10.27 -18.78
C PHE A 62 4.23 -10.94 -20.14
N ALA A 63 4.15 -12.27 -20.19
CA ALA A 63 3.96 -13.05 -21.42
C ALA A 63 2.53 -12.95 -21.98
N PHE A 64 1.80 -11.86 -21.66
CA PHE A 64 0.43 -11.58 -22.06
C PHE A 64 0.15 -10.09 -21.96
N ASP A 65 -0.89 -9.63 -22.64
CA ASP A 65 -1.39 -8.28 -22.46
C ASP A 65 -2.15 -8.16 -21.13
N VAL A 66 -1.63 -7.35 -20.20
CA VAL A 66 -2.16 -7.28 -18.83
C VAL A 66 -3.60 -6.76 -18.78
N PRO A 67 -3.98 -5.67 -19.50
CA PRO A 67 -5.36 -5.22 -19.57
C PRO A 67 -6.33 -6.29 -20.04
N SER A 68 -6.03 -6.94 -21.17
CA SER A 68 -6.88 -8.01 -21.72
C SER A 68 -7.01 -9.19 -20.76
N TYR A 69 -5.91 -9.60 -20.14
CA TYR A 69 -5.93 -10.69 -19.15
C TYR A 69 -6.81 -10.37 -17.94
N LEU A 70 -6.71 -9.16 -17.40
CA LEU A 70 -7.53 -8.74 -16.24
C LEU A 70 -9.01 -8.64 -16.61
N ALA A 71 -9.33 -8.17 -17.82
CA ALA A 71 -10.72 -8.12 -18.31
C ALA A 71 -11.35 -9.51 -18.39
N GLU A 72 -10.64 -10.49 -18.94
CA GLU A 72 -11.10 -11.89 -19.04
C GLU A 72 -11.33 -12.55 -17.66
N GLN A 73 -10.61 -12.13 -16.65
CA GLN A 73 -10.74 -12.65 -15.28
C GLN A 73 -11.86 -11.98 -14.45
N GLY A 74 -12.71 -11.17 -15.09
CA GLY A 74 -13.80 -10.44 -14.42
C GLY A 74 -13.31 -9.22 -13.62
N GLY A 75 -12.08 -8.79 -13.85
CA GLY A 75 -11.56 -7.52 -13.38
C GLY A 75 -12.10 -6.39 -14.26
N HIS A 76 -12.77 -5.40 -13.69
CA HIS A 76 -13.11 -4.20 -14.44
C HIS A 76 -11.83 -3.49 -14.89
N ILE A 77 -11.74 -3.14 -16.18
CA ILE A 77 -10.60 -2.43 -16.82
C ILE A 77 -10.43 -0.99 -16.27
N THR A 78 -11.27 -0.58 -15.34
CA THR A 78 -11.21 0.76 -14.73
C THR A 78 -9.98 1.02 -13.85
N ASP A 79 -9.08 0.04 -13.68
CA ASP A 79 -7.97 0.13 -12.71
C ASP A 79 -6.61 0.50 -13.31
N ILE A 80 -6.55 0.94 -14.58
CA ILE A 80 -5.32 1.55 -15.14
C ILE A 80 -5.24 3.04 -14.78
N ALA A 81 -6.35 3.64 -14.38
CA ALA A 81 -6.39 4.93 -13.70
C ALA A 81 -6.60 4.69 -12.20
N ALA A 82 -5.93 5.46 -11.35
CA ALA A 82 -6.30 5.55 -9.94
C ALA A 82 -7.84 5.62 -9.85
N PRO A 83 -8.50 4.87 -8.93
CA PRO A 83 -9.94 4.84 -8.87
C PRO A 83 -10.45 6.29 -8.89
N ASN A 84 -11.39 6.57 -9.79
CA ASN A 84 -11.95 7.91 -9.92
C ASN A 84 -12.82 8.14 -8.66
N ILE A 85 -12.15 8.47 -7.57
CA ILE A 85 -12.76 8.70 -6.27
C ILE A 85 -13.53 10.00 -6.41
N SER A 86 -14.84 9.95 -6.24
CA SER A 86 -15.65 11.17 -6.35
C SER A 86 -15.12 12.23 -5.36
N ASP A 87 -15.17 13.49 -5.76
CA ASP A 87 -14.71 14.60 -4.91
C ASP A 87 -15.41 14.64 -3.55
N SER A 88 -16.62 14.14 -3.46
CA SER A 88 -17.35 14.02 -2.20
C SER A 88 -16.72 13.00 -1.25
N VAL A 89 -16.33 11.83 -1.75
CA VAL A 89 -15.63 10.77 -0.98
C VAL A 89 -14.26 11.26 -0.56
N LYS A 90 -13.51 11.86 -1.48
CA LYS A 90 -12.19 12.45 -1.20
C LYS A 90 -12.28 13.49 -0.07
N ARG A 91 -13.19 14.46 -0.19
CA ARG A 91 -13.38 15.49 0.84
C ARG A 91 -13.80 14.90 2.19
N LYS A 92 -14.67 13.88 2.20
CA LYS A 92 -15.08 13.20 3.43
C LYS A 92 -13.89 12.53 4.11
N ALA A 93 -13.10 11.76 3.37
CA ALA A 93 -11.91 11.09 3.90
C ALA A 93 -10.88 12.08 4.45
N LEU A 94 -10.59 13.16 3.71
CA LEU A 94 -9.66 14.21 4.18
C LEU A 94 -10.15 14.90 5.44
N ARG A 95 -11.44 15.28 5.53
CA ARG A 95 -12.00 15.87 6.76
C ARG A 95 -11.88 14.94 7.96
N GLN A 96 -12.11 13.65 7.76
CA GLN A 96 -12.01 12.66 8.82
C GLN A 96 -10.55 12.50 9.29
N LEU A 97 -9.59 12.38 8.39
CA LEU A 97 -8.17 12.31 8.72
C LEU A 97 -7.70 13.60 9.42
N GLU A 98 -8.15 14.75 8.93
CA GLU A 98 -7.86 16.05 9.53
C GLU A 98 -8.39 16.17 10.97
N SER A 99 -9.59 15.64 11.25
CA SER A 99 -10.16 15.66 12.61
C SER A 99 -9.37 14.81 13.61
N TRP A 100 -8.54 13.91 13.13
CA TRP A 100 -7.67 13.05 13.95
C TRP A 100 -6.21 13.53 13.96
N ARG A 101 -5.85 14.49 13.13
CA ARG A 101 -4.48 15.00 13.07
C ARG A 101 -4.06 15.62 14.39
N ILE A 102 -2.88 15.20 14.89
CA ILE A 102 -2.25 15.73 16.10
C ILE A 102 -1.14 16.70 15.70
N ASP A 103 -0.28 16.27 14.76
CA ASP A 103 0.90 17.01 14.36
C ASP A 103 1.37 16.56 12.96
N GLU A 104 2.15 17.41 12.29
CA GLU A 104 2.61 17.15 10.94
C GLU A 104 3.92 17.90 10.67
N THR A 105 4.82 17.25 9.93
CA THR A 105 6.04 17.85 9.36
C THR A 105 6.11 17.56 7.85
N ASP A 106 7.19 17.96 7.20
CA ASP A 106 7.41 17.61 5.80
C ASP A 106 7.62 16.10 5.59
N GLU A 107 8.06 15.38 6.62
CA GLU A 107 8.42 13.96 6.54
C GLU A 107 7.32 13.02 7.04
N TRP A 108 6.53 13.43 8.02
CA TRP A 108 5.53 12.58 8.66
C TRP A 108 4.29 13.35 9.09
N MET A 109 3.24 12.60 9.35
CA MET A 109 1.98 13.04 9.95
C MET A 109 1.63 12.11 11.11
N ALA A 110 1.20 12.65 12.23
CA ALA A 110 0.68 11.91 13.38
C ALA A 110 -0.84 12.11 13.50
N ILE A 111 -1.57 11.02 13.63
CA ILE A 111 -3.01 11.06 13.88
C ILE A 111 -3.37 10.34 15.18
N ASN A 112 -4.41 10.83 15.87
CA ASN A 112 -5.04 10.11 16.97
C ASN A 112 -6.07 9.11 16.40
N LYS A 113 -5.63 7.88 16.16
CA LYS A 113 -6.52 6.83 15.65
C LYS A 113 -7.59 6.51 16.69
N PRO A 114 -8.88 6.61 16.38
CA PRO A 114 -9.92 6.17 17.30
C PRO A 114 -9.93 4.64 17.46
N ALA A 115 -10.47 4.15 18.57
CA ALA A 115 -10.79 2.73 18.74
C ALA A 115 -11.86 2.29 17.72
N GLY A 116 -11.91 1.00 17.40
CA GLY A 116 -12.89 0.41 16.50
C GLY A 116 -12.51 0.47 15.00
N ILE A 117 -11.44 1.18 14.63
CA ILE A 117 -10.96 1.28 13.24
C ILE A 117 -9.62 0.55 13.10
N ALA A 118 -9.54 -0.40 12.17
CA ALA A 118 -8.29 -1.10 11.88
C ALA A 118 -7.31 -0.18 11.10
N VAL A 119 -6.02 -0.37 11.27
CA VAL A 119 -5.00 0.34 10.49
C VAL A 119 -5.01 -0.13 9.04
N GLN A 120 -5.05 -1.44 8.82
CA GLN A 120 -5.07 -2.06 7.49
C GLN A 120 -6.27 -3.00 7.37
N GLY A 121 -6.76 -3.17 6.14
CA GLY A 121 -7.82 -4.12 5.83
C GLY A 121 -7.36 -5.56 5.98
N GLY A 122 -8.30 -6.42 6.36
CA GLY A 122 -8.19 -7.87 6.37
C GLY A 122 -9.45 -8.48 5.75
N SER A 123 -9.61 -9.80 5.80
CA SER A 123 -10.80 -10.48 5.27
C SER A 123 -12.07 -9.91 5.91
N GLY A 124 -12.88 -9.20 5.11
CA GLY A 124 -14.17 -8.63 5.54
C GLY A 124 -14.13 -7.24 6.18
N THR A 125 -12.98 -6.58 6.29
CA THR A 125 -12.89 -5.23 6.88
C THR A 125 -12.73 -4.17 5.79
N ASN A 126 -13.83 -3.47 5.48
CA ASN A 126 -13.85 -2.40 4.46
C ASN A 126 -13.53 -1.02 5.02
N ASN A 127 -13.62 -0.81 6.35
CA ASN A 127 -13.35 0.47 6.99
C ASN A 127 -12.03 0.40 7.77
N HIS A 128 -10.97 0.97 7.21
CA HIS A 128 -9.64 1.00 7.82
C HIS A 128 -8.86 2.24 7.37
N ILE A 129 -7.84 2.61 8.14
CA ILE A 129 -7.04 3.83 7.91
C ILE A 129 -6.42 3.84 6.51
N ASP A 130 -5.83 2.73 6.05
CA ASP A 130 -5.21 2.63 4.71
C ASP A 130 -6.19 2.98 3.58
N ARG A 131 -7.46 2.59 3.71
CA ARG A 131 -8.50 2.96 2.76
C ARG A 131 -8.82 4.46 2.81
N LEU A 132 -8.96 5.04 4.00
CA LEU A 132 -9.19 6.48 4.14
C LEU A 132 -8.04 7.30 3.54
N LEU A 133 -6.79 6.86 3.74
CA LEU A 133 -5.62 7.48 3.11
C LEU A 133 -5.70 7.36 1.58
N GLN A 134 -6.07 6.20 1.05
CA GLN A 134 -6.27 6.00 -0.39
C GLN A 134 -7.38 6.90 -0.94
N GLU A 135 -8.52 6.98 -0.26
CA GLU A 135 -9.65 7.82 -0.66
C GLU A 135 -9.33 9.32 -0.59
N GLY A 136 -8.55 9.76 0.41
CA GLY A 136 -8.22 11.16 0.60
C GLY A 136 -7.08 11.66 -0.28
N PHE A 137 -6.02 10.90 -0.41
CA PHE A 137 -4.77 11.32 -1.06
C PHE A 137 -4.47 10.61 -2.39
N GLY A 138 -5.17 9.52 -2.70
CA GLY A 138 -4.92 8.75 -3.92
C GLY A 138 -3.51 8.14 -3.97
N ALA A 139 -2.79 8.36 -5.07
CA ALA A 139 -1.44 7.85 -5.27
C ALA A 139 -0.40 8.48 -4.32
N GLU A 140 -0.62 9.75 -3.93
CA GLU A 140 0.27 10.52 -3.05
C GLU A 140 0.02 10.27 -1.56
N ARG A 141 -0.74 9.20 -1.23
CA ARG A 141 -1.12 8.94 0.15
C ARG A 141 0.08 8.73 1.08
N PRO A 142 0.00 9.24 2.33
CA PRO A 142 0.94 8.89 3.38
C PRO A 142 1.01 7.37 3.59
N LYS A 143 2.18 6.88 3.96
CA LYS A 143 2.51 5.47 4.06
C LYS A 143 2.45 5.01 5.51
N LEU A 144 1.87 3.83 5.73
CA LEU A 144 1.83 3.18 7.04
C LEU A 144 3.23 2.63 7.39
N VAL A 145 3.77 3.02 8.53
CA VAL A 145 5.09 2.58 9.02
C VAL A 145 5.00 1.68 10.23
N HIS A 146 3.87 1.70 10.94
CA HIS A 146 3.54 0.79 12.02
C HIS A 146 2.03 0.58 12.12
N ARG A 147 1.61 -0.23 13.07
CA ARG A 147 0.20 -0.46 13.36
C ARG A 147 -0.05 -0.51 14.86
N ILE A 148 -1.25 -0.13 15.26
CA ILE A 148 -1.88 -0.42 16.54
C ILE A 148 -3.17 -1.20 16.26
N ASP A 149 -3.66 -1.95 17.21
CA ASP A 149 -4.80 -2.83 17.00
C ASP A 149 -6.09 -2.04 16.77
N LYS A 150 -7.10 -2.72 16.23
CA LYS A 150 -8.38 -2.12 15.86
C LYS A 150 -9.00 -1.38 17.05
N ASP A 151 -9.03 -2.01 18.21
CA ASP A 151 -9.70 -1.50 19.41
C ASP A 151 -8.78 -0.64 20.29
N THR A 152 -7.52 -0.51 19.92
CA THR A 152 -6.57 0.43 20.53
C THR A 152 -6.71 1.80 19.88
N SER A 153 -6.90 2.85 20.68
CA SER A 153 -6.81 4.25 20.25
C SER A 153 -5.43 4.82 20.53
N GLY A 154 -5.09 5.92 19.88
CA GLY A 154 -3.85 6.65 20.13
C GLY A 154 -3.03 6.95 18.88
N ILE A 155 -1.77 7.30 19.07
CA ILE A 155 -0.91 7.85 18.03
C ILE A 155 -0.59 6.80 16.97
N LEU A 156 -0.96 7.13 15.72
CA LEU A 156 -0.54 6.42 14.53
C LEU A 156 0.32 7.38 13.68
N LEU A 157 1.57 6.99 13.44
CA LEU A 157 2.52 7.76 12.65
C LEU A 157 2.46 7.30 11.19
N LEU A 158 2.41 8.25 10.28
CA LEU A 158 2.31 8.07 8.84
C LEU A 158 3.48 8.79 8.17
N ALA A 159 4.17 8.15 7.23
CA ALA A 159 5.24 8.77 6.48
C ALA A 159 4.70 9.46 5.22
N LYS A 160 5.17 10.66 4.91
CA LYS A 160 4.72 11.45 3.73
C LYS A 160 5.48 11.10 2.45
N SER A 161 6.63 10.43 2.55
CA SER A 161 7.43 10.02 1.40
C SER A 161 7.91 8.57 1.52
N GLN A 162 8.46 8.02 0.44
CA GLN A 162 9.08 6.69 0.48
C GLN A 162 10.35 6.69 1.34
N LYS A 163 11.12 7.79 1.28
CA LYS A 163 12.33 7.96 2.11
C LYS A 163 11.95 7.94 3.58
N SER A 164 11.06 8.82 4.01
CA SER A 164 10.64 8.88 5.41
C SER A 164 9.95 7.58 5.89
N ALA A 165 9.28 6.84 4.99
CA ALA A 165 8.74 5.53 5.33
C ALA A 165 9.82 4.49 5.65
N ARG A 166 10.93 4.49 4.90
CA ARG A 166 12.09 3.61 5.18
C ARG A 166 12.70 3.97 6.53
N ASP A 167 12.99 5.26 6.73
CA ASP A 167 13.66 5.78 7.94
C ASP A 167 12.81 5.49 9.19
N LEU A 168 11.53 5.83 9.18
CA LEU A 168 10.62 5.56 10.30
C LEU A 168 10.43 4.05 10.54
N THR A 169 10.33 3.24 9.48
CA THR A 169 10.22 1.78 9.64
C THR A 169 11.47 1.19 10.28
N ALA A 170 12.66 1.71 9.95
CA ALA A 170 13.91 1.31 10.59
C ALA A 170 13.89 1.64 12.08
N LEU A 171 13.51 2.86 12.47
CA LEU A 171 13.38 3.28 13.87
C LEU A 171 12.40 2.40 14.67
N PHE A 172 11.26 2.01 14.08
CA PHE A 172 10.34 1.08 14.72
C PHE A 172 10.94 -0.32 14.88
N LYS A 173 11.66 -0.82 13.88
CA LYS A 173 12.30 -2.14 13.89
C LYS A 173 13.43 -2.22 14.91
N GLU A 174 14.22 -1.16 15.04
CA GLU A 174 15.33 -1.03 15.98
C GLU A 174 14.89 -0.67 17.41
N GLN A 175 13.57 -0.54 17.62
CA GLN A 175 12.99 -0.13 18.91
C GLN A 175 13.50 1.23 19.41
N ALA A 176 13.94 2.09 18.50
CA ALA A 176 14.43 3.42 18.82
C ALA A 176 13.32 4.43 19.15
N ILE A 177 12.05 4.04 18.97
CA ILE A 177 10.87 4.85 19.32
C ILE A 177 10.31 4.37 20.67
N SER A 178 10.32 5.24 21.67
CA SER A 178 9.67 4.98 22.96
C SER A 178 8.15 5.01 22.78
N LYS A 179 7.47 3.98 23.32
CA LYS A 179 6.00 3.85 23.24
C LYS A 179 5.42 3.65 24.63
N THR A 180 4.45 4.47 25.00
CA THR A 180 3.71 4.34 26.26
C THR A 180 2.26 4.00 25.96
N TYR A 181 1.73 3.00 26.66
CA TYR A 181 0.33 2.59 26.59
C TYR A 181 -0.30 2.67 27.98
N LEU A 182 -1.53 3.14 28.03
CA LEU A 182 -2.38 3.10 29.21
C LEU A 182 -3.44 2.01 29.03
N ALA A 183 -3.59 1.14 30.00
CA ALA A 183 -4.60 0.09 29.99
C ALA A 183 -5.37 0.11 31.31
N PHE A 184 -6.69 -0.05 31.23
CA PHE A 184 -7.54 -0.30 32.38
C PHE A 184 -7.77 -1.81 32.47
N CYS A 185 -7.32 -2.41 33.57
CA CYS A 185 -7.49 -3.84 33.82
C CYS A 185 -8.51 -4.01 34.98
N ILE A 186 -9.41 -5.00 34.86
CA ILE A 186 -10.38 -5.40 35.86
C ILE A 186 -9.92 -6.71 36.47
#